data_74d639180d575e8d08bfe5f01959990b
#
_entry.id   74d639180d575e8d08bfe5f01959990b
#
_cell.length_a   1.000
_cell.length_b   1.000
_cell.length_c   1.000
_cell.angle_alpha   90.00
_cell.angle_beta   90.00
_cell.angle_gamma   90.00
#
_symmetry.space_group_name_H-M   'P 1'
#
loop_
_entity.id
_entity.type
_entity.pdbx_description
1 polymer ?
#
loop_
_entity_poly.entity_id
_entity_poly.type
_entity_poly.pdbx_seq_one_letter_code
_entity_poly.pdbx_strand_id
1 'polypeptide(L)'
;MEASLGSDFARALAAKDSGRLRELVHPAIDFCGLTSSRAWEASDPDELMSLLFDEWFADRDEIVGVENIESDAVADRERVGYRFSVENPDGRFLVEQQAYLEERDGRICWMRVVCSGFRPP
;
A
#
# COMPACT_ATOMS: atom_id res chain seq x y z
N MET A 1 14.26 -3.64 16.12
CA MET A 1 13.71 -3.83 14.77
C MET A 1 13.70 -2.50 14.04
N GLU A 2 14.26 -2.47 12.88
CA GLU A 2 14.34 -1.25 12.11
C GLU A 2 13.06 -1.02 11.30
N ALA A 3 12.57 0.21 11.33
CA ALA A 3 11.50 0.62 10.46
C ALA A 3 12.04 0.75 9.03
N SER A 4 11.26 0.38 8.05
CA SER A 4 11.59 0.53 6.65
C SER A 4 10.53 1.41 5.97
N LEU A 5 10.87 1.97 4.81
CA LEU A 5 9.91 2.75 4.04
C LEU A 5 8.66 1.91 3.72
N GLY A 6 8.86 0.65 3.35
CA GLY A 6 7.73 -0.23 3.03
C GLY A 6 6.85 -0.51 4.22
N SER A 7 7.43 -0.82 5.39
CA SER A 7 6.62 -1.08 6.58
C SER A 7 5.95 0.20 7.08
N ASP A 8 6.61 1.35 6.97
CA ASP A 8 5.99 2.63 7.30
C ASP A 8 4.83 2.94 6.35
N PHE A 9 4.99 2.65 5.07
CA PHE A 9 3.92 2.79 4.08
C PHE A 9 2.71 1.91 4.46
N ALA A 10 2.95 0.65 4.80
CA ALA A 10 1.88 -0.27 5.17
C ALA A 10 1.12 0.24 6.42
N ARG A 11 1.83 0.73 7.42
CA ARG A 11 1.19 1.25 8.64
C ARG A 11 0.40 2.53 8.37
N ALA A 12 0.94 3.43 7.56
CA ALA A 12 0.24 4.66 7.19
C ALA A 12 -1.01 4.36 6.35
N LEU A 13 -0.92 3.38 5.45
CA LEU A 13 -2.07 2.94 4.65
C LEU A 13 -3.15 2.36 5.56
N ALA A 14 -2.79 1.50 6.51
CA ALA A 14 -3.73 0.91 7.44
C ALA A 14 -4.44 1.97 8.29
N ALA A 15 -3.74 3.03 8.66
CA ALA A 15 -4.30 4.14 9.41
C ALA A 15 -5.04 5.14 8.53
N LYS A 16 -5.01 4.96 7.22
CA LYS A 16 -5.53 5.91 6.22
C LYS A 16 -4.97 7.31 6.45
N ASP A 17 -3.69 7.37 6.80
CA ASP A 17 -2.98 8.61 7.10
C ASP A 17 -2.37 9.18 5.82
N SER A 18 -3.16 9.93 5.08
CA SER A 18 -2.72 10.51 3.81
C SER A 18 -1.57 11.50 3.98
N GLY A 19 -1.54 12.24 5.07
CA GLY A 19 -0.43 13.15 5.37
C GLY A 19 0.89 12.41 5.51
N ARG A 20 0.89 11.32 6.27
CA ARG A 20 2.07 10.49 6.44
C ARG A 20 2.48 9.82 5.13
N LEU A 21 1.51 9.32 4.37
CA LEU A 21 1.80 8.71 3.07
C LEU A 21 2.46 9.70 2.11
N ARG A 22 1.98 10.94 2.10
CA ARG A 22 2.60 11.99 1.27
C ARG A 22 4.05 12.27 1.67
N GLU A 23 4.37 12.17 2.95
CA GLU A 23 5.76 12.32 3.43
C GLU A 23 6.65 11.19 2.96
N LEU A 24 6.11 9.98 2.83
CA LEU A 24 6.86 8.79 2.44
C LEU A 24 7.08 8.67 0.94
N VAL A 25 6.30 9.37 0.13
CA VAL A 25 6.27 9.22 -1.33
C VAL A 25 6.98 10.38 -2.00
N HIS A 26 7.87 10.05 -2.94
CA HIS A 26 8.59 11.04 -3.72
C HIS A 26 7.65 11.76 -4.69
N PRO A 27 7.84 13.07 -4.93
CA PRO A 27 6.98 13.79 -5.89
C PRO A 27 6.96 13.20 -7.30
N ALA A 28 8.03 12.50 -7.69
CA ALA A 28 8.14 11.85 -9.00
C ALA A 28 7.87 10.34 -8.92
N ILE A 29 6.98 9.93 -8.03
CA ILE A 29 6.65 8.50 -7.84
C ILE A 29 6.22 7.85 -9.15
N ASP A 30 6.75 6.66 -9.39
CA ASP A 30 6.34 5.76 -10.47
C ASP A 30 5.68 4.55 -9.81
N PHE A 31 4.36 4.56 -9.76
CA PHE A 31 3.58 3.55 -9.07
C PHE A 31 2.74 2.75 -10.07
N CYS A 32 2.82 1.42 -9.96
CA CYS A 32 1.88 0.52 -10.64
C CYS A 32 1.39 -0.51 -9.64
N GLY A 33 0.11 -0.84 -9.73
CA GLY A 33 -0.50 -1.89 -8.91
C GLY A 33 -1.33 -2.82 -9.77
N LEU A 34 -1.33 -4.10 -9.40
CA LEU A 34 -2.16 -5.12 -10.03
C LEU A 34 -3.19 -5.61 -9.03
N THR A 35 -4.45 -5.49 -9.40
CA THR A 35 -5.54 -6.15 -8.70
C THR A 35 -6.05 -7.27 -9.59
N SER A 36 -6.99 -8.08 -9.10
CA SER A 36 -7.50 -9.22 -9.85
C SER A 36 -8.15 -8.85 -11.18
N SER A 37 -8.58 -7.60 -11.34
CA SER A 37 -9.35 -7.18 -12.50
C SER A 37 -8.63 -6.21 -13.42
N ARG A 38 -7.57 -5.54 -12.97
CA ARG A 38 -6.91 -4.52 -13.81
C ARG A 38 -5.57 -4.06 -13.23
N ALA A 39 -4.82 -3.35 -14.08
CA ALA A 39 -3.61 -2.63 -13.69
C ALA A 39 -3.97 -1.17 -13.38
N TRP A 40 -3.28 -0.61 -12.41
CA TRP A 40 -3.46 0.76 -11.93
C TRP A 40 -2.13 1.49 -11.98
N GLU A 41 -2.16 2.79 -12.23
CA GLU A 41 -0.95 3.60 -12.30
C GLU A 41 -1.15 4.93 -11.58
N ALA A 42 -0.06 5.45 -11.00
CA ALA A 42 -0.02 6.79 -10.45
C ALA A 42 1.38 7.35 -10.64
N SER A 43 1.48 8.60 -11.07
CA SER A 43 2.76 9.25 -11.38
C SER A 43 3.05 10.46 -10.51
N ASP A 44 2.16 10.79 -9.57
CA ASP A 44 2.41 11.82 -8.56
C ASP A 44 1.64 11.46 -7.27
N PRO A 45 1.95 12.13 -6.15
CA PRO A 45 1.31 11.80 -4.87
C PRO A 45 -0.21 12.01 -4.86
N ASP A 46 -0.73 13.01 -5.58
CA ASP A 46 -2.18 13.24 -5.62
C ASP A 46 -2.89 12.08 -6.31
N GLU A 47 -2.36 11.63 -7.45
CA GLU A 47 -2.90 10.47 -8.14
C GLU A 47 -2.84 9.23 -7.27
N LEU A 48 -1.75 9.03 -6.54
CA LEU A 48 -1.61 7.88 -5.66
C LEU A 48 -2.62 7.92 -4.51
N MET A 49 -2.83 9.09 -3.90
CA MET A 49 -3.82 9.21 -2.83
C MET A 49 -5.23 8.91 -3.34
N SER A 50 -5.57 9.40 -4.53
CA SER A 50 -6.87 9.09 -5.15
C SER A 50 -7.02 7.61 -5.41
N LEU A 51 -5.98 6.96 -5.92
CA LEU A 51 -6.01 5.52 -6.17
C LEU A 51 -6.19 4.73 -4.87
N LEU A 52 -5.45 5.06 -3.84
CA LEU A 52 -5.51 4.33 -2.58
C LEU A 52 -6.83 4.52 -1.84
N PHE A 53 -7.39 5.73 -1.84
CA PHE A 53 -8.52 6.07 -0.96
C PHE A 53 -9.85 6.32 -1.68
N ASP A 54 -9.85 6.45 -2.99
CA ASP A 54 -11.09 6.51 -3.76
C ASP A 54 -11.40 5.18 -4.43
N GLU A 55 -10.36 4.37 -4.73
CA GLU A 55 -10.52 3.15 -5.50
C GLU A 55 -10.25 1.88 -4.66
N TRP A 56 -9.10 1.80 -3.97
CA TRP A 56 -8.71 0.57 -3.28
C TRP A 56 -9.30 0.45 -1.88
N PHE A 57 -9.13 1.47 -1.06
CA PHE A 57 -9.63 1.49 0.33
C PHE A 57 -10.46 2.75 0.53
N ALA A 58 -11.64 2.75 -0.07
CA ALA A 58 -12.55 3.90 -0.03
C ALA A 58 -13.15 4.08 1.37
N ASP A 59 -13.93 5.13 1.56
CA ASP A 59 -14.52 5.45 2.87
C ASP A 59 -15.37 4.33 3.43
N ARG A 60 -16.01 3.53 2.56
CA ARG A 60 -16.83 2.41 3.00
C ARG A 60 -16.00 1.25 3.56
N ASP A 61 -14.72 1.20 3.25
CA ASP A 61 -13.81 0.13 3.66
C ASP A 61 -13.04 0.59 4.89
N GLU A 62 -13.27 -0.04 6.03
CA GLU A 62 -12.55 0.26 7.26
C GLU A 62 -11.47 -0.79 7.48
N ILE A 63 -10.22 -0.35 7.60
CA ILE A 63 -9.12 -1.26 7.92
C ILE A 63 -9.08 -1.40 9.42
N VAL A 64 -9.59 -2.52 9.93
CA VAL A 64 -9.80 -2.73 11.37
C VAL A 64 -8.63 -3.43 12.04
N GLY A 65 -7.69 -3.96 11.29
CA GLY A 65 -6.53 -4.62 11.87
C GLY A 65 -5.42 -4.84 10.86
N VAL A 66 -4.20 -4.86 11.38
CA VAL A 66 -3.00 -5.24 10.62
C VAL A 66 -2.59 -6.61 11.12
N GLU A 67 -2.81 -7.63 10.29
CA GLU A 67 -2.54 -9.02 10.67
C GLU A 67 -1.07 -9.37 10.57
N ASN A 68 -0.38 -8.75 9.61
CA ASN A 68 1.03 -9.03 9.38
C ASN A 68 1.67 -7.92 8.56
N ILE A 69 2.93 -7.61 8.86
CA ILE A 69 3.79 -6.79 8.02
C ILE A 69 5.17 -7.45 8.05
N GLU A 70 5.72 -7.75 6.87
CA GLU A 70 7.10 -8.26 6.75
C GLU A 70 7.83 -7.47 5.69
N SER A 71 9.12 -7.26 5.92
CA SER A 71 9.97 -6.53 5.01
C SER A 71 11.31 -7.24 4.89
N ASP A 72 11.82 -7.32 3.68
CA ASP A 72 13.15 -7.84 3.41
C ASP A 72 13.70 -7.21 2.13
N ALA A 73 14.85 -7.66 1.69
CA ALA A 73 15.49 -7.15 0.48
C ALA A 73 15.43 -8.21 -0.62
N VAL A 74 15.15 -7.75 -1.83
CA VAL A 74 15.23 -8.55 -3.04
C VAL A 74 16.12 -7.79 -4.02
N ALA A 75 17.34 -8.27 -4.22
CA ALA A 75 18.40 -7.55 -4.93
C ALA A 75 18.62 -6.18 -4.26
N ASP A 76 18.49 -5.08 -4.99
CA ASP A 76 18.68 -3.73 -4.48
C ASP A 76 17.35 -3.04 -4.15
N ARG A 77 16.25 -3.80 -4.06
CA ARG A 77 14.93 -3.27 -3.75
C ARG A 77 14.45 -3.79 -2.40
N GLU A 78 13.59 -3.01 -1.77
CA GLU A 78 12.86 -3.50 -0.61
C GLU A 78 11.61 -4.24 -1.09
N ARG A 79 11.33 -5.40 -0.47
CA ARG A 79 10.03 -6.05 -0.59
C ARG A 79 9.29 -5.88 0.73
N VAL A 80 8.03 -5.47 0.67
CA VAL A 80 7.16 -5.46 1.84
C VAL A 80 5.90 -6.24 1.52
N GLY A 81 5.50 -7.11 2.44
CA GLY A 81 4.22 -7.81 2.38
C GLY A 81 3.39 -7.45 3.59
N TYR A 82 2.09 -7.24 3.41
CA TYR A 82 1.22 -6.91 4.52
C TYR A 82 -0.18 -7.47 4.28
N ARG A 83 -0.86 -7.76 5.40
CA ARG A 83 -2.20 -8.32 5.39
C ARG A 83 -3.06 -7.52 6.34
N PHE A 84 -4.21 -7.07 5.84
CA PHE A 84 -5.15 -6.26 6.61
C PHE A 84 -6.47 -6.98 6.76
N SER A 85 -7.10 -6.81 7.94
CA SER A 85 -8.52 -7.12 8.14
C SER A 85 -9.32 -5.88 7.78
N VAL A 86 -10.33 -6.04 6.93
CA VAL A 86 -11.14 -4.93 6.42
C VAL A 86 -12.61 -5.25 6.66
N GLU A 87 -13.38 -4.24 7.08
CA GLU A 87 -14.83 -4.34 7.20
C GLU A 87 -15.51 -3.30 6.33
N ASN A 88 -16.61 -3.69 5.72
CA ASN A 88 -17.47 -2.78 4.97
C ASN A 88 -18.92 -3.30 5.04
N PRO A 89 -19.90 -2.62 4.42
CA PRO A 89 -21.30 -3.07 4.48
C PRO A 89 -21.54 -4.49 3.95
N ASP A 90 -20.63 -5.03 3.13
CA ASP A 90 -20.75 -6.38 2.59
C ASP A 90 -20.17 -7.46 3.51
N GLY A 91 -19.48 -7.07 4.59
CA GLY A 91 -18.95 -8.02 5.56
C GLY A 91 -17.48 -7.79 5.90
N ARG A 92 -16.81 -8.88 6.28
CA ARG A 92 -15.40 -8.88 6.65
C ARG A 92 -14.56 -9.54 5.58
N PHE A 93 -13.36 -8.99 5.38
CA PHE A 93 -12.46 -9.45 4.34
C PHE A 93 -11.02 -9.40 4.81
N LEU A 94 -10.18 -10.20 4.16
CA LEU A 94 -8.73 -10.06 4.25
C LEU A 94 -8.22 -9.48 2.93
N VAL A 95 -7.28 -8.54 3.02
CA VAL A 95 -6.60 -7.99 1.86
C VAL A 95 -5.10 -8.15 2.08
N GLU A 96 -4.45 -8.81 1.16
CA GLU A 96 -3.00 -8.99 1.22
C GLU A 96 -2.36 -8.34 0.02
N GLN A 97 -1.29 -7.60 0.25
CA GLN A 97 -0.52 -6.98 -0.82
C GLN A 97 0.95 -7.31 -0.67
N GLN A 98 1.62 -7.48 -1.80
CA GLN A 98 3.07 -7.63 -1.88
C GLN A 98 3.59 -6.50 -2.73
N ALA A 99 4.60 -5.81 -2.27
CA ALA A 99 5.14 -4.64 -2.95
C ALA A 99 6.65 -4.69 -3.01
N TYR A 100 7.18 -4.18 -4.12
CA TYR A 100 8.61 -3.93 -4.32
C TYR A 100 8.79 -2.44 -4.49
N LEU A 101 9.81 -1.86 -3.87
CA LEU A 101 10.00 -0.41 -3.92
C LEU A 101 11.47 -0.02 -3.96
N GLU A 102 11.71 1.19 -4.50
CA GLU A 102 13.01 1.84 -4.53
C GLU A 102 12.91 3.20 -3.86
N GLU A 103 14.01 3.61 -3.25
CA GLU A 103 14.11 4.85 -2.51
C GLU A 103 14.92 5.88 -3.29
N ARG A 104 14.49 7.15 -3.19
CA ARG A 104 15.29 8.30 -3.61
C ARG A 104 15.04 9.42 -2.61
N ASP A 105 16.13 9.99 -2.07
CA ASP A 105 16.05 11.10 -1.12
C ASP A 105 15.20 10.75 0.12
N GLY A 106 15.27 9.49 0.56
CA GLY A 106 14.52 9.03 1.73
C GLY A 106 13.05 8.79 1.48
N ARG A 107 12.61 8.79 0.23
CA ARG A 107 11.20 8.60 -0.14
C ARG A 107 11.05 7.51 -1.21
N ILE A 108 9.87 6.94 -1.28
CA ILE A 108 9.56 5.91 -2.27
C ILE A 108 9.38 6.58 -3.64
N CYS A 109 10.29 6.28 -4.58
CA CYS A 109 10.24 6.84 -5.93
C CYS A 109 9.72 5.86 -6.98
N TRP A 110 9.69 4.59 -6.67
CA TRP A 110 9.23 3.54 -7.57
C TRP A 110 8.59 2.45 -6.72
N MET A 111 7.41 1.97 -7.12
CA MET A 111 6.70 0.96 -6.36
C MET A 111 5.82 0.11 -7.27
N ARG A 112 5.85 -1.20 -7.04
CA ARG A 112 5.02 -2.17 -7.76
C ARG A 112 4.30 -3.03 -6.73
N VAL A 113 2.99 -3.07 -6.81
CA VAL A 113 2.13 -3.74 -5.83
C VAL A 113 1.30 -4.80 -6.52
N VAL A 114 1.21 -5.98 -5.92
CA VAL A 114 0.25 -7.01 -6.31
C VAL A 114 -0.73 -7.18 -5.15
N CYS A 115 -2.02 -7.03 -5.44
CA CYS A 115 -3.09 -7.08 -4.44
C CYS A 115 -3.94 -8.34 -4.63
N SER A 116 -4.23 -9.01 -3.52
CA SER A 116 -5.10 -10.21 -3.53
C SER A 116 -6.56 -9.89 -3.88
N GLY A 117 -6.95 -8.62 -3.78
CA GLY A 117 -8.36 -8.25 -3.73
C GLY A 117 -8.95 -8.58 -2.36
N PHE A 118 -10.24 -8.33 -2.21
CA PHE A 118 -10.96 -8.60 -0.96
C PHE A 118 -11.32 -10.07 -0.91
N ARG A 119 -10.73 -10.80 0.03
CA ARG A 119 -10.86 -12.25 0.15
C ARG A 119 -11.62 -12.61 1.43
N PRO A 120 -12.30 -13.76 1.46
CA PRO A 120 -12.92 -14.23 2.71
C PRO A 120 -11.88 -14.38 3.82
N PRO A 121 -12.27 -14.07 5.07
CA PRO A 121 -11.34 -14.20 6.19
C PRO A 121 -10.98 -15.66 6.49
#